data_d762afd17d46469be0f5632fe56c892c
#
_entry.id   d762afd17d46469be0f5632fe56c892c
#
_cell.length_a   1.000
_cell.length_b   1.000
_cell.length_c   1.000
_cell.angle_alpha   90.00
_cell.angle_beta   90.00
_cell.angle_gamma   90.00
#
_symmetry.space_group_name_H-M   'P 1'
#
loop_
_entity.id
_entity.type
_entity.pdbx_description
1 polymer ?
#
loop_
_entity_poly.entity_id
_entity_poly.type
_entity_poly.pdbx_seq_one_letter_code
_entity_poly.pdbx_strand_id
1 'polypeptide(L)'
;GVLATAVTVLVVIPAFATDGYAYASSLGGDRGVVATFTDDPGRKIATAVVTVAITGFAAMFSPWALLALPTFAWRFAGDNSSYWGLDFHYSLVLMPIVFVAAIDALQRHGSLWWLIPVGAVASAISLVGSPLIGLLDPDFYDAPARTTTAQQIVDEIPDGASVESDIGLMNHLVTDHQVFWVGSTEPQQQPPDYIAFDLAGGYGSPADVQGYAFDKYGQIYDVLVDRDG
;
A
#
# COMPACT_ATOMS: atom_id res chain seq x y z
N GLY A 1 19.99 -3.43 -16.06
CA GLY A 1 18.97 -2.42 -15.79
C GLY A 1 17.98 -2.28 -16.94
N VAL A 2 18.20 -1.34 -17.88
CA VAL A 2 17.21 -0.93 -18.91
C VAL A 2 16.71 -2.11 -19.75
N LEU A 3 17.61 -2.99 -20.21
CA LEU A 3 17.21 -4.17 -21.01
C LEU A 3 16.28 -5.11 -20.21
N ALA A 4 16.62 -5.39 -18.95
CA ALA A 4 15.79 -6.24 -18.10
C ALA A 4 14.41 -5.61 -17.88
N THR A 5 14.35 -4.32 -17.59
CA THR A 5 13.08 -3.59 -17.46
C THR A 5 12.27 -3.64 -18.74
N ALA A 6 12.90 -3.40 -19.91
CA ALA A 6 12.23 -3.48 -21.19
C ALA A 6 11.66 -4.89 -21.48
N VAL A 7 12.44 -5.93 -21.21
CA VAL A 7 11.97 -7.33 -21.35
C VAL A 7 10.81 -7.61 -20.38
N THR A 8 10.90 -7.17 -19.13
CA THR A 8 9.82 -7.35 -18.16
C THR A 8 8.53 -6.68 -18.64
N VAL A 9 8.60 -5.42 -19.03
CA VAL A 9 7.41 -4.63 -19.42
C VAL A 9 6.83 -5.05 -20.75
N LEU A 10 7.67 -5.35 -21.74
CA LEU A 10 7.22 -5.60 -23.11
C LEU A 10 6.95 -7.08 -23.42
N VAL A 11 7.47 -8.00 -22.62
CA VAL A 11 7.37 -9.44 -22.88
C VAL A 11 6.76 -10.18 -21.70
N VAL A 12 7.35 -10.05 -20.49
CA VAL A 12 6.93 -10.87 -19.35
C VAL A 12 5.53 -10.47 -18.88
N ILE A 13 5.32 -9.18 -18.61
CA ILE A 13 4.00 -8.72 -18.12
C ILE A 13 2.89 -9.04 -19.10
N PRO A 14 2.98 -8.72 -20.40
CA PRO A 14 1.92 -9.08 -21.37
C PRO A 14 1.70 -10.59 -21.52
N ALA A 15 2.73 -11.40 -21.27
CA ALA A 15 2.60 -12.87 -21.36
C ALA A 15 1.82 -13.48 -20.19
N PHE A 16 1.77 -12.81 -19.05
CA PHE A 16 1.12 -13.31 -17.82
C PHE A 16 -0.09 -12.47 -17.38
N ALA A 17 -0.26 -11.25 -17.89
CA ALA A 17 -1.41 -10.40 -17.62
C ALA A 17 -2.43 -10.54 -18.74
N THR A 18 -3.54 -11.23 -18.49
CA THR A 18 -4.63 -11.47 -19.45
C THR A 18 -5.29 -10.16 -19.91
N ASP A 19 -5.33 -9.14 -19.03
CA ASP A 19 -6.00 -7.85 -19.26
C ASP A 19 -5.02 -6.70 -19.58
N GLY A 20 -3.77 -7.05 -19.89
CA GLY A 20 -2.72 -6.07 -20.19
C GLY A 20 -2.14 -5.38 -18.94
N TYR A 21 -1.20 -4.46 -19.16
CA TYR A 21 -0.52 -3.72 -18.11
C TYR A 21 -1.30 -2.45 -17.75
N ALA A 22 -2.19 -2.58 -16.78
CA ALA A 22 -3.13 -1.51 -16.40
C ALA A 22 -2.47 -0.31 -15.69
N TYR A 23 -1.22 -0.41 -15.22
CA TYR A 23 -0.57 0.69 -14.50
C TYR A 23 -0.38 1.97 -15.33
N ALA A 24 -0.29 1.86 -16.65
CA ALA A 24 -0.20 3.04 -17.51
C ALA A 24 -1.50 3.86 -17.52
N SER A 25 -2.65 3.21 -17.32
CA SER A 25 -3.96 3.85 -17.26
C SER A 25 -4.19 4.61 -15.94
N SER A 26 -3.46 4.27 -14.87
CA SER A 26 -3.52 4.99 -13.60
C SER A 26 -2.75 6.32 -13.61
N LEU A 27 -1.96 6.59 -14.66
CA LEU A 27 -1.28 7.87 -14.81
C LEU A 27 -2.28 8.92 -15.31
N GLY A 28 -2.57 9.87 -14.43
CA GLY A 28 -3.45 11.00 -14.71
C GLY A 28 -4.93 10.68 -14.59
N GLY A 29 -5.34 9.42 -14.62
CA GLY A 29 -6.75 9.03 -14.61
C GLY A 29 -7.59 9.81 -15.62
N ASP A 30 -8.87 10.02 -15.32
CA ASP A 30 -9.80 10.80 -16.17
C ASP A 30 -9.45 12.28 -16.28
N ARG A 31 -8.68 12.82 -15.32
CA ARG A 31 -8.32 14.26 -15.25
C ARG A 31 -7.06 14.62 -16.03
N GLY A 32 -6.28 13.63 -16.41
CA GLY A 32 -5.00 13.80 -17.10
C GLY A 32 -3.82 14.08 -16.18
N VAL A 33 -2.61 13.75 -16.65
CA VAL A 33 -1.36 13.76 -15.86
C VAL A 33 -1.06 15.12 -15.22
N VAL A 34 -1.25 16.23 -15.95
CA VAL A 34 -0.95 17.57 -15.45
C VAL A 34 -1.88 17.97 -14.30
N ALA A 35 -3.17 17.71 -14.46
CA ALA A 35 -4.16 18.02 -13.42
C ALA A 35 -3.90 17.18 -12.16
N THR A 36 -3.64 15.87 -12.33
CA THR A 36 -3.31 14.98 -11.23
C THR A 36 -2.01 15.38 -10.54
N PHE A 37 -0.97 15.74 -11.29
CA PHE A 37 0.31 16.16 -10.73
C PHE A 37 0.19 17.44 -9.86
N THR A 38 -0.70 18.37 -10.24
CA THR A 38 -0.95 19.62 -9.52
C THR A 38 -2.03 19.52 -8.43
N ASP A 39 -2.72 18.39 -8.33
CA ASP A 39 -3.70 18.12 -7.29
C ASP A 39 -3.02 17.90 -5.93
N ASP A 40 -3.63 18.41 -4.86
CA ASP A 40 -3.13 18.35 -3.49
C ASP A 40 -1.61 18.63 -3.37
N PRO A 41 -1.13 19.79 -3.81
CA PRO A 41 0.30 20.10 -3.82
C PRO A 41 0.89 20.11 -2.41
N GLY A 42 0.08 20.43 -1.39
CA GLY A 42 0.51 20.44 0.01
C GLY A 42 0.99 19.08 0.46
N ARG A 43 0.20 18.04 0.22
CA ARG A 43 0.53 16.64 0.59
C ARG A 43 1.76 16.14 -0.17
N LYS A 44 1.85 16.41 -1.46
CA LYS A 44 2.99 16.01 -2.31
C LYS A 44 4.29 16.68 -1.90
N ILE A 45 4.24 17.99 -1.63
CA ILE A 45 5.40 18.76 -1.15
C ILE A 45 5.81 18.25 0.24
N ALA A 46 4.86 18.04 1.15
CA ALA A 46 5.15 17.49 2.48
C ALA A 46 5.85 16.12 2.38
N THR A 47 5.38 15.24 1.51
CA THR A 47 6.00 13.94 1.26
C THR A 47 7.43 14.08 0.75
N ALA A 48 7.68 14.95 -0.22
CA ALA A 48 9.03 15.18 -0.73
C ALA A 48 9.94 15.78 0.34
N VAL A 49 9.45 16.77 1.10
CA VAL A 49 10.20 17.42 2.18
C VAL A 49 10.55 16.44 3.29
N VAL A 50 9.60 15.68 3.80
CA VAL A 50 9.84 14.70 4.87
C VAL A 50 10.82 13.62 4.40
N THR A 51 10.71 13.13 3.17
CA THR A 51 11.62 12.15 2.59
C THR A 51 13.08 12.59 2.64
N VAL A 52 13.37 13.87 2.42
CA VAL A 52 14.75 14.38 2.48
C VAL A 52 15.12 14.89 3.88
N ALA A 53 14.14 15.34 4.67
CA ALA A 53 14.37 15.87 6.02
C ALA A 53 14.94 14.82 6.99
N ILE A 54 14.58 13.55 6.83
CA ILE A 54 15.14 12.45 7.64
C ILE A 54 16.67 12.29 7.48
N THR A 55 17.25 12.83 6.41
CA THR A 55 18.71 12.91 6.22
C THR A 55 19.27 14.29 6.57
N GLY A 56 18.49 15.14 7.25
CA GLY A 56 18.84 16.53 7.52
C GLY A 56 19.04 17.36 6.24
N PHE A 57 18.38 16.98 5.16
CA PHE A 57 18.54 17.56 3.82
C PHE A 57 19.93 17.31 3.20
N ALA A 58 20.81 16.56 3.83
CA ALA A 58 22.15 16.27 3.29
C ALA A 58 22.09 15.58 1.91
N ALA A 59 21.10 14.73 1.68
CA ALA A 59 20.89 14.07 0.39
C ALA A 59 20.83 15.04 -0.80
N MET A 60 20.31 16.25 -0.61
CA MET A 60 20.18 17.25 -1.69
C MET A 60 21.52 17.75 -2.25
N PHE A 61 22.62 17.53 -1.54
CA PHE A 61 23.98 17.90 -1.95
C PHE A 61 24.70 16.79 -2.73
N SER A 62 23.99 15.70 -3.06
CA SER A 62 24.53 14.61 -3.88
C SER A 62 23.73 14.41 -5.17
N PRO A 63 24.39 14.18 -6.30
CA PRO A 63 23.70 13.88 -7.56
C PRO A 63 22.91 12.56 -7.50
N TRP A 64 23.21 11.66 -6.56
CA TRP A 64 22.46 10.43 -6.37
C TRP A 64 21.01 10.68 -5.93
N ALA A 65 20.70 11.84 -5.33
CA ALA A 65 19.33 12.21 -5.00
C ALA A 65 18.43 12.31 -6.24
N LEU A 66 18.98 12.59 -7.42
CA LEU A 66 18.22 12.62 -8.67
C LEU A 66 17.55 11.27 -9.02
N LEU A 67 18.07 10.16 -8.48
CA LEU A 67 17.45 8.84 -8.66
C LEU A 67 16.08 8.73 -7.96
N ALA A 68 15.75 9.63 -7.04
CA ALA A 68 14.43 9.68 -6.43
C ALA A 68 13.37 10.32 -7.34
N LEU A 69 13.76 11.14 -8.31
CA LEU A 69 12.85 11.89 -9.16
C LEU A 69 11.88 11.01 -9.97
N PRO A 70 12.30 9.90 -10.62
CA PRO A 70 11.38 9.03 -11.32
C PRO A 70 10.28 8.47 -10.42
N THR A 71 10.63 8.10 -9.18
CA THR A 71 9.67 7.58 -8.20
C THR A 71 8.68 8.66 -7.78
N PHE A 72 9.12 9.87 -7.48
CA PHE A 72 8.22 10.98 -7.18
C PHE A 72 7.34 11.35 -8.38
N ALA A 73 7.91 11.40 -9.58
CA ALA A 73 7.17 11.72 -10.79
C ALA A 73 6.03 10.72 -11.03
N TRP A 74 6.30 9.43 -10.92
CA TRP A 74 5.29 8.38 -11.05
C TRP A 74 4.21 8.47 -9.96
N ARG A 75 4.61 8.60 -8.69
CA ARG A 75 3.68 8.68 -7.56
C ARG A 75 2.74 9.88 -7.67
N PHE A 76 3.27 11.04 -8.05
CA PHE A 76 2.50 12.29 -8.08
C PHE A 76 1.67 12.44 -9.37
N ALA A 77 2.03 11.70 -10.42
CA ALA A 77 1.25 11.62 -11.65
C ALA A 77 0.14 10.56 -11.61
N GLY A 78 0.21 9.60 -10.66
CA GLY A 78 -0.83 8.60 -10.47
C GLY A 78 -2.09 9.20 -9.85
N ASP A 79 -3.27 8.76 -10.28
CA ASP A 79 -4.58 9.25 -9.82
C ASP A 79 -5.00 8.68 -8.45
N ASN A 80 -4.28 7.69 -7.94
CA ASN A 80 -4.50 7.15 -6.61
C ASN A 80 -3.85 8.05 -5.55
N SER A 81 -4.67 8.76 -4.77
CA SER A 81 -4.23 9.67 -3.72
C SER A 81 -3.40 8.99 -2.61
N SER A 82 -3.51 7.67 -2.44
CA SER A 82 -2.68 6.91 -1.49
C SER A 82 -1.19 6.96 -1.85
N TYR A 83 -0.84 7.20 -3.12
CA TYR A 83 0.56 7.32 -3.55
C TYR A 83 1.20 8.65 -3.13
N TRP A 84 0.40 9.68 -2.86
CA TRP A 84 0.90 11.06 -2.66
C TRP A 84 1.43 11.31 -1.25
N GLY A 85 1.02 10.51 -0.26
CA GLY A 85 1.32 10.68 1.16
C GLY A 85 2.42 9.77 1.69
N LEU A 86 2.57 9.80 3.02
CA LEU A 86 3.53 9.00 3.78
C LEU A 86 2.89 7.78 4.45
N ASP A 87 1.56 7.65 4.34
CA ASP A 87 0.75 6.70 5.11
C ASP A 87 1.02 5.23 4.73
N PHE A 88 1.57 4.99 3.53
CA PHE A 88 1.81 3.66 3.00
C PHE A 88 3.30 3.42 2.67
N HIS A 89 3.62 2.19 2.33
CA HIS A 89 4.97 1.71 2.02
C HIS A 89 5.66 2.33 0.80
N TYR A 90 5.00 3.19 0.05
CA TYR A 90 5.52 3.76 -1.22
C TYR A 90 6.80 4.60 -1.06
N SER A 91 7.09 5.07 0.14
CA SER A 91 8.34 5.77 0.44
C SER A 91 9.52 4.81 0.67
N LEU A 92 9.27 3.51 0.83
CA LEU A 92 10.32 2.52 1.15
C LEU A 92 11.43 2.49 0.08
N VAL A 93 11.07 2.61 -1.21
CA VAL A 93 12.01 2.63 -2.32
C VAL A 93 12.91 3.88 -2.30
N LEU A 94 12.41 4.98 -1.74
CA LEU A 94 13.16 6.24 -1.65
C LEU A 94 14.20 6.23 -0.53
N MET A 95 13.99 5.44 0.53
CA MET A 95 14.88 5.42 1.70
C MET A 95 16.33 5.07 1.34
N PRO A 96 16.65 3.95 0.67
CA PRO A 96 18.03 3.66 0.31
C PRO A 96 18.65 4.73 -0.59
N ILE A 97 17.87 5.35 -1.48
CA ILE A 97 18.34 6.40 -2.38
C ILE A 97 18.77 7.62 -1.58
N VAL A 98 17.91 8.13 -0.70
CA VAL A 98 18.22 9.35 0.06
C VAL A 98 19.32 9.12 1.10
N PHE A 99 19.40 7.95 1.71
CA PHE A 99 20.49 7.64 2.64
C PHE A 99 21.83 7.49 1.94
N VAL A 100 21.89 6.82 0.78
CA VAL A 100 23.13 6.73 -0.02
C VAL A 100 23.54 8.12 -0.50
N ALA A 101 22.60 8.94 -0.97
CA ALA A 101 22.86 10.31 -1.37
C ALA A 101 23.39 11.15 -0.20
N ALA A 102 22.82 11.00 1.00
CA ALA A 102 23.29 11.72 2.18
C ALA A 102 24.72 11.30 2.58
N ILE A 103 25.02 10.01 2.58
CA ILE A 103 26.38 9.50 2.87
C ILE A 103 27.39 10.06 1.86
N ASP A 104 27.08 10.01 0.56
CA ASP A 104 27.95 10.57 -0.48
C ASP A 104 28.18 12.07 -0.28
N ALA A 105 27.11 12.82 0.02
CA ALA A 105 27.21 14.26 0.29
C ALA A 105 28.08 14.57 1.51
N LEU A 106 27.91 13.85 2.62
CA LEU A 106 28.68 14.03 3.84
C LEU A 106 30.17 13.67 3.64
N GLN A 107 30.46 12.64 2.83
CA GLN A 107 31.83 12.27 2.50
C GLN A 107 32.52 13.32 1.63
N ARG A 108 31.79 13.89 0.65
CA ARG A 108 32.34 14.94 -0.23
C ARG A 108 32.48 16.31 0.45
N HIS A 109 31.56 16.61 1.34
CA HIS A 109 31.40 17.92 1.96
C HIS A 109 31.40 17.79 3.48
N GLY A 110 32.59 17.67 4.08
CA GLY A 110 32.74 17.50 5.54
C GLY A 110 32.10 18.63 6.37
N SER A 111 31.88 19.80 5.78
CA SER A 111 31.15 20.90 6.43
C SER A 111 29.66 20.61 6.68
N LEU A 112 29.08 19.57 6.08
CA LEU A 112 27.66 19.23 6.22
C LEU A 112 27.35 18.33 7.42
N TRP A 113 28.34 17.91 8.20
CA TRP A 113 28.12 17.01 9.36
C TRP A 113 27.15 17.56 10.40
N TRP A 114 26.99 18.86 10.49
CA TRP A 114 26.00 19.50 11.36
C TRP A 114 24.53 19.19 10.97
N LEU A 115 24.28 18.68 9.76
CA LEU A 115 22.95 18.24 9.29
C LEU A 115 22.52 16.90 9.92
N ILE A 116 23.44 16.09 10.45
CA ILE A 116 23.11 14.81 11.09
C ILE A 116 22.11 14.97 12.25
N PRO A 117 22.35 15.88 13.23
CA PRO A 117 21.37 16.08 14.30
C PRO A 117 20.04 16.60 13.77
N VAL A 118 20.00 17.38 12.70
CA VAL A 118 18.75 17.81 12.06
C VAL A 118 17.97 16.60 11.52
N GLY A 119 18.66 15.69 10.83
CA GLY A 119 18.07 14.44 10.33
C GLY A 119 17.59 13.54 11.47
N ALA A 120 18.36 13.45 12.55
CA ALA A 120 17.96 12.68 13.74
C ALA A 120 16.68 13.21 14.38
N VAL A 121 16.56 14.52 14.51
CA VAL A 121 15.33 15.18 15.04
C VAL A 121 14.15 14.95 14.11
N ALA A 122 14.34 15.13 12.77
CA ALA A 122 13.28 14.87 11.80
C ALA A 122 12.81 13.41 11.83
N SER A 123 13.75 12.46 11.95
CA SER A 123 13.44 11.04 12.09
C SER A 123 12.68 10.74 13.39
N ALA A 124 13.08 11.36 14.51
CA ALA A 124 12.39 11.20 15.78
C ALA A 124 10.94 11.74 15.73
N ILE A 125 10.74 12.91 15.11
CA ILE A 125 9.40 13.47 14.91
C ILE A 125 8.55 12.54 14.04
N SER A 126 9.12 12.02 12.94
CA SER A 126 8.43 11.08 12.04
C SER A 126 8.07 9.78 12.74
N LEU A 127 8.92 9.30 13.67
CA LEU A 127 8.67 8.10 14.46
C LEU A 127 7.49 8.29 15.40
N VAL A 128 7.42 9.43 16.11
CA VAL A 128 6.31 9.74 17.03
C VAL A 128 4.96 9.79 16.30
N GLY A 129 4.95 10.26 15.04
CA GLY A 129 3.75 10.27 14.20
C GLY A 129 3.46 8.96 13.48
N SER A 130 4.27 7.92 13.67
CA SER A 130 4.12 6.66 12.97
C SER A 130 3.41 5.59 13.81
N PRO A 131 2.78 4.58 13.19
CA PRO A 131 2.22 3.43 13.92
C PRO A 131 3.24 2.67 14.78
N LEU A 132 4.53 2.83 14.53
CA LEU A 132 5.59 2.17 15.30
C LEU A 132 5.62 2.61 16.77
N ILE A 133 5.09 3.79 17.09
CA ILE A 133 5.00 4.24 18.50
C ILE A 133 4.05 3.35 19.29
N GLY A 134 3.05 2.74 18.64
CA GLY A 134 2.13 1.79 19.27
C GLY A 134 2.85 0.56 19.84
N LEU A 135 4.04 0.21 19.35
CA LEU A 135 4.85 -0.88 19.91
C LEU A 135 5.31 -0.60 21.36
N LEU A 136 5.23 0.65 21.81
CA LEU A 136 5.52 1.03 23.20
C LEU A 136 4.30 0.92 24.11
N ASP A 137 3.11 0.71 23.55
CA ASP A 137 1.87 0.51 24.27
C ASP A 137 1.76 -0.97 24.69
N PRO A 138 1.65 -1.29 26.00
CA PRO A 138 1.43 -2.66 26.44
C PRO A 138 0.20 -3.32 25.80
N ASP A 139 -0.87 -2.57 25.59
CA ASP A 139 -2.14 -3.06 25.02
C ASP A 139 -1.97 -3.47 23.53
N PHE A 140 -0.89 -3.03 22.87
CA PHE A 140 -0.56 -3.47 21.51
C PHE A 140 -0.31 -4.98 21.41
N TYR A 141 0.17 -5.59 22.49
CA TYR A 141 0.52 -7.01 22.54
C TYR A 141 -0.65 -7.88 23.01
N ASP A 142 -1.74 -7.29 23.45
CA ASP A 142 -2.93 -8.01 23.80
C ASP A 142 -3.72 -8.36 22.53
N ALA A 143 -4.18 -9.61 22.40
CA ALA A 143 -5.03 -10.00 21.30
C ALA A 143 -6.43 -9.37 21.49
N PRO A 144 -6.89 -8.47 20.63
CA PRO A 144 -8.24 -7.93 20.72
C PRO A 144 -9.27 -9.06 20.65
N ALA A 145 -10.40 -8.92 21.38
CA ALA A 145 -11.51 -9.89 21.32
C ALA A 145 -11.94 -10.17 19.87
N ARG A 146 -11.84 -9.18 19.01
CA ARG A 146 -12.09 -9.26 17.59
C ARG A 146 -11.20 -10.27 16.85
N THR A 147 -9.92 -10.41 17.23
CA THR A 147 -9.03 -11.42 16.64
C THR A 147 -9.55 -12.82 16.90
N THR A 148 -10.13 -13.08 18.09
CA THR A 148 -10.73 -14.35 18.42
C THR A 148 -11.98 -14.61 17.58
N THR A 149 -12.83 -13.59 17.37
CA THR A 149 -14.01 -13.67 16.50
C THR A 149 -13.60 -13.94 15.05
N ALA A 150 -12.60 -13.20 14.54
CA ALA A 150 -12.07 -13.43 13.19
C ALA A 150 -11.56 -14.85 13.00
N GLN A 151 -10.81 -15.39 13.98
CA GLN A 151 -10.33 -16.76 13.92
C GLN A 151 -11.49 -17.77 13.91
N GLN A 152 -12.53 -17.56 14.73
CA GLN A 152 -13.70 -18.43 14.74
C GLN A 152 -14.42 -18.43 13.38
N ILE A 153 -14.51 -17.28 12.71
CA ILE A 153 -15.10 -17.18 11.37
C ILE A 153 -14.25 -17.93 10.34
N VAL A 154 -12.94 -17.79 10.40
CA VAL A 154 -12.01 -18.53 9.53
C VAL A 154 -12.15 -20.04 9.73
N ASP A 155 -12.25 -20.49 10.98
CA ASP A 155 -12.38 -21.92 11.33
C ASP A 155 -13.71 -22.55 10.85
N GLU A 156 -14.74 -21.73 10.56
CA GLU A 156 -16.03 -22.23 9.98
C GLU A 156 -15.93 -22.47 8.47
N ILE A 157 -14.89 -21.98 7.81
CA ILE A 157 -14.71 -22.13 6.36
C ILE A 157 -13.89 -23.40 6.10
N PRO A 158 -14.38 -24.34 5.30
CA PRO A 158 -13.64 -25.57 5.01
C PRO A 158 -12.34 -25.32 4.24
N ASP A 159 -11.29 -26.08 4.60
CA ASP A 159 -10.01 -26.03 3.90
C ASP A 159 -10.17 -26.24 2.38
N GLY A 160 -9.45 -25.46 1.61
CA GLY A 160 -9.48 -25.54 0.16
C GLY A 160 -10.66 -24.82 -0.51
N ALA A 161 -11.60 -24.27 0.26
CA ALA A 161 -12.69 -23.48 -0.28
C ALA A 161 -12.19 -22.20 -0.95
N SER A 162 -12.92 -21.72 -1.93
CA SER A 162 -12.70 -20.39 -2.54
C SER A 162 -13.43 -19.32 -1.72
N VAL A 163 -12.71 -18.26 -1.33
CA VAL A 163 -13.22 -17.21 -0.44
C VAL A 163 -12.93 -15.84 -1.02
N GLU A 164 -13.95 -15.01 -1.18
CA GLU A 164 -13.74 -13.57 -1.39
C GLU A 164 -13.70 -12.87 -0.03
N SER A 165 -12.65 -12.07 0.19
CA SER A 165 -12.41 -11.45 1.49
C SER A 165 -11.82 -10.04 1.35
N ASP A 166 -11.96 -9.24 2.40
CA ASP A 166 -11.23 -8.00 2.56
C ASP A 166 -9.81 -8.25 3.09
N ILE A 167 -9.03 -7.17 3.15
CA ILE A 167 -7.62 -7.26 3.56
C ILE A 167 -7.47 -7.65 5.05
N GLY A 168 -8.50 -7.42 5.87
CA GLY A 168 -8.49 -7.74 7.30
C GLY A 168 -8.43 -9.23 7.55
N LEU A 169 -9.28 -10.01 6.89
CA LEU A 169 -9.35 -11.46 7.04
C LEU A 169 -8.44 -12.23 6.09
N MET A 170 -8.07 -11.63 4.94
CA MET A 170 -7.30 -12.27 3.89
C MET A 170 -6.03 -12.97 4.43
N ASN A 171 -5.29 -12.31 5.32
CA ASN A 171 -4.04 -12.84 5.87
C ASN A 171 -4.23 -14.14 6.67
N HIS A 172 -5.41 -14.36 7.24
CA HIS A 172 -5.75 -15.56 7.99
C HIS A 172 -6.23 -16.69 7.09
N LEU A 173 -6.71 -16.36 5.90
CA LEU A 173 -7.31 -17.31 4.95
C LEU A 173 -6.32 -17.87 3.93
N VAL A 174 -5.28 -17.12 3.55
CA VAL A 174 -4.41 -17.46 2.41
C VAL A 174 -3.60 -18.74 2.56
N THR A 175 -3.46 -19.28 3.78
CA THR A 175 -2.70 -20.51 4.02
C THR A 175 -3.45 -21.74 3.51
N ASP A 176 -4.76 -21.80 3.76
CA ASP A 176 -5.55 -23.01 3.59
C ASP A 176 -6.71 -22.85 2.58
N HIS A 177 -6.90 -21.65 2.02
CA HIS A 177 -8.00 -21.33 1.12
C HIS A 177 -7.52 -20.65 -0.17
N GLN A 178 -8.36 -20.71 -1.20
CA GLN A 178 -8.16 -19.91 -2.41
C GLN A 178 -8.81 -18.53 -2.22
N VAL A 179 -8.01 -17.53 -1.91
CA VAL A 179 -8.52 -16.21 -1.51
C VAL A 179 -8.51 -15.21 -2.65
N PHE A 180 -9.65 -14.53 -2.82
CA PHE A 180 -9.81 -13.42 -3.73
C PHE A 180 -10.02 -12.14 -2.92
N TRP A 181 -9.33 -11.07 -3.30
CA TRP A 181 -9.59 -9.78 -2.70
C TRP A 181 -10.90 -9.20 -3.21
N VAL A 182 -11.66 -8.54 -2.32
CA VAL A 182 -12.91 -7.87 -2.65
C VAL A 182 -12.77 -7.00 -3.90
N GLY A 183 -13.65 -7.22 -4.87
CA GLY A 183 -13.62 -6.53 -6.15
C GLY A 183 -12.62 -7.06 -7.18
N SER A 184 -11.76 -8.04 -6.84
CA SER A 184 -10.78 -8.60 -7.80
C SER A 184 -11.32 -9.73 -8.67
N THR A 185 -12.47 -10.30 -8.33
CA THR A 185 -13.13 -11.34 -9.12
C THR A 185 -13.99 -10.72 -10.21
N GLU A 186 -13.89 -11.26 -11.43
CA GLU A 186 -14.76 -10.85 -12.54
C GLU A 186 -16.13 -11.54 -12.43
N PRO A 187 -17.22 -10.87 -12.83
CA PRO A 187 -18.58 -11.45 -12.77
C PRO A 187 -18.76 -12.74 -13.58
N GLN A 188 -17.91 -12.97 -14.60
CA GLN A 188 -17.92 -14.17 -15.43
C GLN A 188 -17.13 -15.33 -14.84
N GLN A 189 -16.35 -15.07 -13.80
CA GLN A 189 -15.63 -16.13 -13.06
C GLN A 189 -16.61 -16.91 -12.19
N GLN A 190 -16.25 -18.13 -11.87
CA GLN A 190 -17.03 -18.91 -10.93
C GLN A 190 -17.16 -18.15 -9.61
N PRO A 191 -18.38 -17.96 -9.08
CA PRO A 191 -18.57 -17.32 -7.78
C PRO A 191 -17.76 -18.06 -6.69
N PRO A 192 -17.20 -17.34 -5.71
CA PRO A 192 -16.51 -17.99 -4.59
C PRO A 192 -17.49 -18.82 -3.77
N ASP A 193 -17.01 -19.88 -3.12
CA ASP A 193 -17.82 -20.72 -2.25
C ASP A 193 -18.30 -19.95 -1.00
N TYR A 194 -17.45 -19.03 -0.51
CA TYR A 194 -17.69 -18.19 0.66
C TYR A 194 -17.35 -16.74 0.40
N ILE A 195 -18.02 -15.85 1.12
CA ILE A 195 -17.72 -14.42 1.20
C ILE A 195 -17.58 -14.06 2.68
N ALA A 196 -16.42 -13.57 3.08
CA ALA A 196 -16.11 -13.24 4.46
C ALA A 196 -15.48 -11.85 4.56
N PHE A 197 -16.15 -10.92 5.23
CA PHE A 197 -15.70 -9.55 5.40
C PHE A 197 -15.65 -9.14 6.86
N ASP A 198 -14.65 -8.33 7.18
CA ASP A 198 -14.53 -7.59 8.41
C ASP A 198 -15.09 -6.18 8.21
N LEU A 199 -16.37 -5.96 8.56
CA LEU A 199 -17.06 -4.71 8.29
C LEU A 199 -16.58 -3.55 9.17
N ALA A 200 -16.02 -3.83 10.34
CA ALA A 200 -15.56 -2.79 11.26
C ALA A 200 -14.10 -2.37 11.03
N GLY A 201 -13.24 -3.21 10.46
CA GLY A 201 -11.83 -2.91 10.20
C GLY A 201 -11.33 -3.34 8.83
N GLY A 202 -12.16 -4.00 8.05
CA GLY A 202 -11.83 -4.40 6.69
C GLY A 202 -11.76 -3.19 5.77
N TYR A 203 -10.74 -3.14 4.92
CA TYR A 203 -10.58 -2.07 3.94
C TYR A 203 -11.29 -2.45 2.65
N GLY A 204 -12.30 -1.66 2.29
CA GLY A 204 -13.07 -1.85 1.07
C GLY A 204 -14.26 -2.80 1.20
N SER A 205 -14.59 -3.25 2.42
CA SER A 205 -15.72 -4.14 2.67
C SER A 205 -17.04 -3.43 2.38
N PRO A 206 -17.97 -4.05 1.62
CA PRO A 206 -19.31 -3.53 1.38
C PRO A 206 -20.14 -3.62 2.67
N ALA A 207 -20.88 -2.56 2.98
CA ALA A 207 -21.74 -2.53 4.18
C ALA A 207 -22.91 -3.54 4.12
N ASP A 208 -23.39 -3.85 2.92
CA ASP A 208 -24.40 -4.90 2.64
C ASP A 208 -23.72 -6.03 1.86
N VAL A 209 -23.29 -7.06 2.57
CA VAL A 209 -22.57 -8.20 1.99
C VAL A 209 -23.46 -9.04 1.09
N GLN A 210 -24.72 -9.26 1.48
CA GLN A 210 -25.67 -10.05 0.68
C GLN A 210 -26.09 -9.31 -0.60
N GLY A 211 -26.36 -8.00 -0.51
CA GLY A 211 -26.62 -7.16 -1.67
C GLY A 211 -25.44 -7.13 -2.63
N TYR A 212 -24.22 -6.97 -2.11
CA TYR A 212 -23.00 -7.03 -2.90
C TYR A 212 -22.85 -8.37 -3.65
N ALA A 213 -23.04 -9.48 -2.95
CA ALA A 213 -22.93 -10.82 -3.53
C ALA A 213 -23.98 -11.04 -4.65
N PHE A 214 -25.19 -10.62 -4.41
CA PHE A 214 -26.28 -10.73 -5.40
C PHE A 214 -26.01 -9.85 -6.63
N ASP A 215 -25.62 -8.60 -6.43
CA ASP A 215 -25.33 -7.67 -7.53
C ASP A 215 -24.16 -8.12 -8.39
N LYS A 216 -23.15 -8.71 -7.75
CA LYS A 216 -21.92 -9.13 -8.43
C LYS A 216 -22.03 -10.51 -9.09
N TYR A 217 -22.61 -11.48 -8.39
CA TYR A 217 -22.63 -12.89 -8.81
C TYR A 217 -24.02 -13.39 -9.24
N GLY A 218 -25.08 -12.63 -8.98
CA GLY A 218 -26.45 -13.06 -9.23
C GLY A 218 -26.89 -14.23 -8.35
N GLN A 219 -26.20 -14.47 -7.23
CA GLN A 219 -26.46 -15.56 -6.31
C GLN A 219 -26.80 -15.03 -4.91
N ILE A 220 -27.63 -15.79 -4.21
CA ILE A 220 -27.97 -15.53 -2.81
C ILE A 220 -27.08 -16.42 -1.94
N TYR A 221 -26.32 -15.80 -1.04
CA TYR A 221 -25.52 -16.48 -0.04
C TYR A 221 -26.28 -16.51 1.29
N ASP A 222 -26.28 -17.67 1.95
CA ASP A 222 -26.80 -17.77 3.30
C ASP A 222 -25.80 -17.17 4.30
N VAL A 223 -26.31 -16.41 5.28
CA VAL A 223 -25.48 -15.88 6.36
C VAL A 223 -25.16 -17.00 7.34
N LEU A 224 -23.89 -17.38 7.43
CA LEU A 224 -23.40 -18.37 8.39
C LEU A 224 -23.09 -17.72 9.73
N VAL A 225 -22.40 -16.59 9.70
CA VAL A 225 -21.95 -15.84 10.88
C VAL A 225 -22.12 -14.35 10.62
N ASP A 226 -22.66 -13.65 11.60
CA ASP A 226 -22.72 -12.18 11.66
C ASP A 226 -22.50 -11.79 13.12
N ARG A 227 -21.29 -11.30 13.43
CA ARG A 227 -20.85 -10.98 14.81
C ARG A 227 -19.87 -9.81 14.79
N ASP A 228 -20.10 -8.86 15.68
CA ASP A 228 -19.16 -7.78 16.04
C ASP A 228 -18.63 -6.94 14.85
N GLY A 229 -19.33 -6.97 13.72
CA GLY A 229 -18.96 -6.29 12.47
C GLY A 229 -18.01 -7.10 11.65
#